data_249fae5f06becb634d36ce999da26ba1
#
_entry.id   249fae5f06becb634d36ce999da26ba1
#
_cell.length_a   1.000
_cell.length_b   1.000
_cell.length_c   1.000
_cell.angle_alpha   90.00
_cell.angle_beta   90.00
_cell.angle_gamma   90.00
#
_symmetry.space_group_name_H-M   'P 1'
#
loop_
_entity.id
_entity.type
_entity.pdbx_description
1 polymer ?
#
loop_
_entity_poly.entity_id
_entity_poly.type
_entity_poly.pdbx_seq_one_letter_code
_entity_poly.pdbx_strand_id
1 'polypeptide(L)'
;MNNEDAEQENSSMISKDRAVLSFVRRSARLDARLQRAKDSYSSKYLLDVSEGNGSLRLTKNLIIDREWISKNWGNSNPLIVEIGSGQGENIVSAAFANPNTNFLALEVYDPGVAHTMLLASKCESSRESESSSSSSSSSESSKPLGESTCDSFNNSSYNNESKMSKGLKNLRIAQVNAPDFFKACDSNVISEIWTFFPDPWPKMKHHKRRIVQNELAQDIHKALAKGGFWRIATDIEDYALHVHEVMDNRLDFKNIGHKSVSLPIEHVGKGNADEADKLPHADFCESERFEGRVLTNFERKGLEACRVIHDITYMSI
;
A
#
# COMPACT_ATOMS: atom_id res chain seq x y z
N MET A 1 -17.55 -27.22 45.69
CA MET A 1 -17.18 -26.33 44.56
C MET A 1 -16.24 -27.15 43.71
N ASN A 2 -16.74 -27.62 42.57
CA ASN A 2 -16.11 -28.68 41.81
C ASN A 2 -15.11 -28.08 40.79
N ASN A 3 -14.03 -28.81 40.55
CA ASN A 3 -12.99 -28.45 39.58
C ASN A 3 -13.48 -28.22 38.15
N GLU A 4 -14.69 -28.56 37.81
CA GLU A 4 -15.30 -28.35 36.49
C GLU A 4 -15.68 -26.89 36.21
N ASP A 5 -16.00 -26.11 37.25
CA ASP A 5 -16.35 -24.67 37.07
C ASP A 5 -15.12 -23.79 36.77
N ALA A 6 -13.95 -24.18 37.27
CA ALA A 6 -12.69 -23.48 37.03
C ALA A 6 -12.11 -23.74 35.63
N GLU A 7 -12.38 -24.90 35.01
CA GLU A 7 -11.94 -25.21 33.63
C GLU A 7 -12.85 -24.54 32.58
N GLN A 8 -14.13 -24.34 32.87
CA GLN A 8 -15.04 -23.62 31.96
C GLN A 8 -14.77 -22.11 31.93
N GLU A 9 -14.43 -21.47 33.06
CA GLU A 9 -14.02 -20.06 33.08
C GLU A 9 -12.69 -19.83 32.36
N ASN A 10 -11.73 -20.73 32.48
CA ASN A 10 -10.45 -20.63 31.79
C ASN A 10 -10.55 -20.85 30.28
N SER A 11 -11.47 -21.70 29.82
CA SER A 11 -11.77 -21.92 28.40
C SER A 11 -12.47 -20.73 27.76
N SER A 12 -13.28 -19.96 28.50
CA SER A 12 -13.95 -18.77 28.00
C SER A 12 -13.05 -17.52 27.90
N MET A 13 -11.95 -17.46 28.66
CA MET A 13 -10.97 -16.37 28.60
C MET A 13 -9.96 -16.51 27.44
N ILE A 14 -9.73 -17.72 26.93
CA ILE A 14 -8.77 -17.95 25.84
C ILE A 14 -9.34 -17.61 24.44
N SER A 15 -10.64 -17.34 24.31
CA SER A 15 -11.28 -17.10 23.00
C SER A 15 -11.41 -15.63 22.59
N LYS A 16 -10.97 -14.65 23.40
CA LYS A 16 -11.29 -13.23 23.18
C LYS A 16 -10.25 -12.40 22.42
N ASP A 17 -9.12 -12.96 22.03
CA ASP A 17 -8.05 -12.14 21.41
C ASP A 17 -7.51 -12.69 20.06
N ARG A 18 -8.38 -13.25 19.23
CA ARG A 18 -8.00 -13.46 17.82
C ARG A 18 -8.25 -12.16 17.07
N ALA A 19 -7.20 -11.37 16.90
CA ALA A 19 -7.21 -10.20 16.02
C ALA A 19 -7.85 -10.57 14.67
N VAL A 20 -8.81 -9.77 14.22
CA VAL A 20 -9.47 -9.95 12.93
C VAL A 20 -8.46 -9.60 11.85
N LEU A 21 -8.07 -10.57 11.02
CA LEU A 21 -7.13 -10.33 9.93
C LEU A 21 -7.84 -9.68 8.74
N SER A 22 -7.28 -8.59 8.25
CA SER A 22 -7.75 -7.84 7.07
C SER A 22 -7.36 -8.49 5.73
N PHE A 23 -6.61 -9.57 5.75
CA PHE A 23 -6.11 -10.27 4.56
C PHE A 23 -6.35 -11.78 4.63
N VAL A 24 -6.28 -12.44 3.47
CA VAL A 24 -6.28 -13.91 3.38
C VAL A 24 -4.83 -14.39 3.30
N ARG A 25 -4.40 -15.19 4.29
CA ARG A 25 -3.09 -15.82 4.24
C ARG A 25 -3.08 -16.90 3.14
N ARG A 26 -2.53 -16.57 1.98
CA ARG A 26 -2.30 -17.51 0.88
C ARG A 26 -0.85 -17.94 0.93
N SER A 27 -0.56 -19.21 1.16
CA SER A 27 0.77 -19.76 0.96
C SER A 27 0.92 -20.13 -0.52
N ALA A 28 1.33 -19.19 -1.34
CA ALA A 28 1.74 -19.52 -2.71
C ALA A 28 3.24 -19.86 -2.69
N ARG A 29 3.59 -20.96 -3.34
CA ARG A 29 5.00 -21.27 -3.63
C ARG A 29 5.53 -20.20 -4.58
N LEU A 30 6.69 -19.63 -4.27
CA LEU A 30 7.39 -18.76 -5.20
C LEU A 30 7.81 -19.59 -6.43
N ASP A 31 7.63 -19.04 -7.63
CA ASP A 31 8.29 -19.57 -8.80
C ASP A 31 9.81 -19.36 -8.70
N ALA A 32 10.58 -20.06 -9.54
CA ALA A 32 12.03 -20.01 -9.49
C ALA A 32 12.61 -18.61 -9.75
N ARG A 33 11.90 -17.76 -10.50
CA ARG A 33 12.32 -16.37 -10.80
C ARG A 33 12.14 -15.49 -9.56
N LEU A 34 10.98 -15.58 -8.91
CA LEU A 34 10.69 -14.82 -7.69
C LEU A 34 11.53 -15.29 -6.51
N GLN A 35 11.79 -16.60 -6.41
CA GLN A 35 12.69 -17.14 -5.39
C GLN A 35 14.11 -16.56 -5.55
N ARG A 36 14.66 -16.57 -6.76
CA ARG A 36 15.97 -15.94 -7.03
C ARG A 36 15.99 -14.45 -6.71
N ALA A 37 14.91 -13.72 -7.03
CA ALA A 37 14.80 -12.31 -6.70
C ALA A 37 14.82 -12.08 -5.18
N LYS A 38 14.06 -12.89 -4.43
CA LYS A 38 14.04 -12.84 -2.96
C LYS A 38 15.43 -13.15 -2.38
N ASP A 39 16.09 -14.21 -2.83
CA ASP A 39 17.41 -14.60 -2.34
C ASP A 39 18.48 -13.53 -2.64
N SER A 40 18.40 -12.89 -3.81
CA SER A 40 19.39 -11.90 -4.24
C SER A 40 19.18 -10.49 -3.66
N TYR A 41 17.94 -10.11 -3.36
CA TYR A 41 17.61 -8.70 -3.07
C TYR A 41 17.00 -8.47 -1.68
N SER A 42 16.72 -9.52 -0.89
CA SER A 42 16.16 -9.33 0.47
C SER A 42 17.05 -8.47 1.35
N SER A 43 18.37 -8.67 1.33
CA SER A 43 19.30 -7.88 2.13
C SER A 43 19.27 -6.38 1.80
N LYS A 44 18.84 -6.02 0.59
CA LYS A 44 18.77 -4.62 0.14
C LYS A 44 17.42 -3.98 0.45
N TYR A 45 16.32 -4.72 0.23
CA TYR A 45 14.99 -4.15 0.23
C TYR A 45 14.13 -4.55 1.41
N LEU A 46 14.26 -5.79 1.92
CA LEU A 46 13.42 -6.30 2.99
C LEU A 46 13.94 -5.84 4.35
N LEU A 47 13.06 -5.17 5.09
CA LEU A 47 13.34 -4.80 6.47
C LEU A 47 13.08 -5.99 7.39
N ASP A 48 14.01 -6.25 8.30
CA ASP A 48 13.85 -7.26 9.37
C ASP A 48 13.07 -6.63 10.53
N VAL A 49 11.75 -6.60 10.38
CA VAL A 49 10.82 -5.98 11.35
C VAL A 49 9.81 -6.97 11.92
N SER A 50 9.79 -8.21 11.44
CA SER A 50 8.87 -9.24 11.92
C SER A 50 9.49 -10.09 13.03
N GLU A 51 8.64 -10.79 13.81
CA GLU A 51 9.09 -11.72 14.85
C GLU A 51 9.88 -12.94 14.30
N GLY A 52 10.11 -13.00 12.98
CA GLY A 52 10.79 -14.11 12.31
C GLY A 52 9.89 -15.31 12.01
N ASN A 53 10.48 -16.37 11.45
CA ASN A 53 9.80 -17.65 11.13
C ASN A 53 8.52 -17.52 10.29
N GLY A 54 8.46 -16.54 9.37
CA GLY A 54 7.29 -16.28 8.54
C GLY A 54 6.10 -15.67 9.30
N SER A 55 6.33 -15.13 10.49
CA SER A 55 5.38 -14.31 11.20
C SER A 55 5.13 -13.01 10.43
N LEU A 56 3.87 -12.56 10.40
CA LEU A 56 3.49 -11.24 9.89
C LEU A 56 3.30 -10.23 11.04
N ARG A 57 3.60 -10.64 12.28
CA ARG A 57 3.58 -9.76 13.44
C ARG A 57 4.88 -8.98 13.52
N LEU A 58 4.76 -7.75 13.94
CA LEU A 58 5.91 -6.89 14.17
C LEU A 58 6.70 -7.37 15.40
N THR A 59 8.02 -7.23 15.36
CA THR A 59 8.90 -7.49 16.50
C THR A 59 8.45 -6.68 17.71
N LYS A 60 8.38 -7.32 18.87
CA LYS A 60 7.96 -6.68 20.12
C LYS A 60 8.86 -5.49 20.46
N ASN A 61 8.23 -4.42 20.93
CA ASN A 61 8.90 -3.19 21.35
C ASN A 61 9.66 -2.44 20.23
N LEU A 62 9.44 -2.79 18.95
CA LEU A 62 9.93 -1.98 17.85
C LEU A 62 9.17 -0.65 17.83
N ILE A 63 9.91 0.45 17.75
CA ILE A 63 9.36 1.79 17.56
C ILE A 63 9.79 2.28 16.19
N ILE A 64 8.81 2.76 15.42
CA ILE A 64 9.01 3.34 14.09
C ILE A 64 9.04 4.85 14.26
N ASP A 65 10.20 5.38 14.49
CA ASP A 65 10.46 6.80 14.68
C ASP A 65 11.38 7.37 13.57
N ARG A 66 11.75 8.63 13.66
CA ARG A 66 12.62 9.28 12.68
C ARG A 66 14.04 8.69 12.67
N GLU A 67 14.55 8.22 13.80
CA GLU A 67 15.84 7.55 13.88
C GLU A 67 15.80 6.21 13.16
N TRP A 68 14.75 5.41 13.38
CA TRP A 68 14.54 4.17 12.66
C TRP A 68 14.45 4.39 11.14
N ILE A 69 13.73 5.44 10.69
CA ILE A 69 13.66 5.79 9.27
C ILE A 69 15.06 6.15 8.75
N SER A 70 15.75 7.06 9.42
CA SER A 70 17.10 7.49 9.02
C SER A 70 18.09 6.33 8.93
N LYS A 71 18.05 5.41 9.89
CA LYS A 71 18.89 4.20 9.91
C LYS A 71 18.62 3.30 8.69
N ASN A 72 17.35 3.11 8.31
CA ASN A 72 16.99 2.17 7.24
C ASN A 72 17.17 2.74 5.83
N TRP A 73 17.05 4.06 5.64
CA TRP A 73 17.24 4.70 4.33
C TRP A 73 18.58 5.44 4.20
N GLY A 74 19.27 5.70 5.29
CA GLY A 74 20.49 6.48 5.31
C GLY A 74 20.30 7.99 5.10
N ASN A 75 19.06 8.48 5.28
CA ASN A 75 18.69 9.88 5.10
C ASN A 75 17.44 10.23 5.90
N SER A 76 17.05 11.51 5.91
CA SER A 76 15.86 12.03 6.61
C SER A 76 14.76 12.52 5.64
N ASN A 77 14.72 12.00 4.42
CA ASN A 77 13.71 12.37 3.45
C ASN A 77 12.29 12.00 3.92
N PRO A 78 11.25 12.69 3.45
CA PRO A 78 9.87 12.33 3.74
C PRO A 78 9.59 10.87 3.42
N LEU A 79 8.80 10.20 4.28
CA LEU A 79 8.40 8.80 4.10
C LEU A 79 6.97 8.71 3.58
N ILE A 80 6.79 7.97 2.49
CA ILE A 80 5.49 7.54 1.97
C ILE A 80 5.34 6.03 2.19
N VAL A 81 4.17 5.60 2.67
CA VAL A 81 3.87 4.19 2.97
C VAL A 81 2.69 3.72 2.12
N GLU A 82 2.84 2.62 1.39
CA GLU A 82 1.75 1.96 0.68
C GLU A 82 1.33 0.69 1.41
N ILE A 83 0.05 0.62 1.79
CA ILE A 83 -0.56 -0.54 2.44
C ILE A 83 -1.07 -1.50 1.37
N GLY A 84 -0.56 -2.74 1.37
CA GLY A 84 -0.95 -3.75 0.40
C GLY A 84 -0.42 -3.44 -1.00
N SER A 85 0.88 -3.19 -1.13
CA SER A 85 1.52 -2.82 -2.40
C SER A 85 1.39 -3.87 -3.52
N GLY A 86 0.89 -5.06 -3.21
CA GLY A 86 0.67 -6.13 -4.18
C GLY A 86 1.94 -6.52 -4.93
N GLN A 87 1.95 -6.35 -6.25
CA GLN A 87 3.13 -6.64 -7.08
C GLN A 87 4.14 -5.47 -7.15
N GLY A 88 3.88 -4.37 -6.45
CA GLY A 88 4.79 -3.25 -6.33
C GLY A 88 4.81 -2.28 -7.50
N GLU A 89 3.91 -2.44 -8.49
CA GLU A 89 3.88 -1.61 -9.71
C GLU A 89 3.83 -0.12 -9.37
N ASN A 90 2.94 0.26 -8.46
CA ASN A 90 2.73 1.66 -8.09
C ASN A 90 3.90 2.22 -7.28
N ILE A 91 4.27 1.57 -6.17
CA ILE A 91 5.29 2.10 -5.26
C ILE A 91 6.70 2.12 -5.89
N VAL A 92 7.01 1.16 -6.77
CA VAL A 92 8.28 1.14 -7.48
C VAL A 92 8.36 2.28 -8.48
N SER A 93 7.27 2.55 -9.24
CA SER A 93 7.19 3.68 -10.16
C SER A 93 7.32 5.01 -9.43
N ALA A 94 6.61 5.16 -8.32
CA ALA A 94 6.67 6.36 -7.49
C ALA A 94 8.08 6.59 -6.89
N ALA A 95 8.72 5.53 -6.39
CA ALA A 95 10.08 5.61 -5.86
C ALA A 95 11.11 5.97 -6.94
N PHE A 96 10.92 5.48 -8.15
CA PHE A 96 11.76 5.82 -9.29
C PHE A 96 11.62 7.30 -9.69
N ALA A 97 10.37 7.80 -9.75
CA ALA A 97 10.06 9.18 -10.11
C ALA A 97 10.51 10.20 -9.05
N ASN A 98 10.60 9.80 -7.77
CA ASN A 98 10.82 10.69 -6.63
C ASN A 98 12.05 10.29 -5.79
N PRO A 99 13.27 10.47 -6.27
CA PRO A 99 14.50 9.98 -5.61
C PRO A 99 14.79 10.64 -4.26
N ASN A 100 14.19 11.79 -3.98
CA ASN A 100 14.35 12.54 -2.72
C ASN A 100 13.21 12.24 -1.70
N THR A 101 12.44 11.18 -1.93
CA THR A 101 11.37 10.70 -1.05
C THR A 101 11.65 9.24 -0.73
N ASN A 102 11.47 8.85 0.53
CA ASN A 102 11.56 7.48 0.99
C ASN A 102 10.22 6.77 0.80
N PHE A 103 10.26 5.52 0.37
CA PHE A 103 9.07 4.70 0.14
C PHE A 103 9.14 3.40 0.93
N LEU A 104 8.02 3.02 1.54
CA LEU A 104 7.85 1.76 2.24
C LEU A 104 6.63 1.00 1.70
N ALA A 105 6.86 -0.18 1.17
CA ALA A 105 5.82 -1.12 0.80
C ALA A 105 5.47 -2.02 2.00
N LEU A 106 4.24 -2.00 2.47
CA LEU A 106 3.70 -3.00 3.40
C LEU A 106 2.97 -4.07 2.60
N GLU A 107 3.47 -5.31 2.61
CA GLU A 107 2.87 -6.40 1.88
C GLU A 107 2.98 -7.70 2.68
N VAL A 108 1.89 -8.46 2.74
CA VAL A 108 1.83 -9.73 3.48
C VAL A 108 2.01 -10.95 2.58
N TYR A 109 1.77 -10.78 1.28
CA TYR A 109 1.81 -11.85 0.29
C TYR A 109 3.20 -12.02 -0.29
N ASP A 110 3.82 -13.16 0.01
CA ASP A 110 5.23 -13.45 -0.34
C ASP A 110 5.59 -13.24 -1.82
N PRO A 111 4.77 -13.70 -2.79
CA PRO A 111 5.04 -13.41 -4.20
C PRO A 111 4.98 -11.91 -4.55
N GLY A 112 4.15 -11.13 -3.89
CA GLY A 112 4.11 -9.66 -4.05
C GLY A 112 5.39 -9.02 -3.57
N VAL A 113 5.86 -9.39 -2.37
CA VAL A 113 7.15 -8.96 -1.81
C VAL A 113 8.30 -9.25 -2.78
N ALA A 114 8.41 -10.50 -3.24
CA ALA A 114 9.47 -10.92 -4.17
C ALA A 114 9.39 -10.21 -5.54
N HIS A 115 8.18 -9.97 -6.05
CA HIS A 115 7.96 -9.25 -7.30
C HIS A 115 8.34 -7.77 -7.18
N THR A 116 7.99 -7.12 -6.09
CA THR A 116 8.39 -5.73 -5.78
C THR A 116 9.92 -5.60 -5.75
N MET A 117 10.62 -6.54 -5.10
CA MET A 117 12.10 -6.58 -5.12
C MET A 117 12.65 -6.71 -6.55
N LEU A 118 12.06 -7.60 -7.35
CA LEU A 118 12.47 -7.81 -8.73
C LEU A 118 12.29 -6.55 -9.59
N LEU A 119 11.16 -5.85 -9.45
CA LEU A 119 10.91 -4.60 -10.15
C LEU A 119 11.90 -3.51 -9.71
N ALA A 120 12.05 -3.34 -8.40
CA ALA A 120 12.95 -2.32 -7.82
C ALA A 120 14.41 -2.53 -8.22
N SER A 121 14.86 -3.78 -8.36
CA SER A 121 16.24 -4.11 -8.76
C SER A 121 16.55 -3.75 -10.22
N LYS A 122 15.53 -3.68 -11.07
CA LYS A 122 15.67 -3.36 -12.49
C LYS A 122 15.68 -1.85 -12.77
N CYS A 123 15.26 -1.02 -11.85
CA CYS A 123 15.28 0.42 -12.00
C CYS A 123 16.71 0.94 -11.90
N GLU A 124 17.20 1.62 -12.93
CA GLU A 124 18.48 2.31 -12.91
C GLU A 124 18.29 3.75 -12.46
N SER A 125 19.12 4.22 -11.54
CA SER A 125 19.09 5.63 -11.13
C SER A 125 19.69 6.48 -12.23
N SER A 126 18.89 7.29 -12.88
CA SER A 126 19.20 8.11 -14.07
C SER A 126 20.25 9.22 -13.87
N ARG A 127 20.92 9.31 -12.73
CA ARG A 127 21.76 10.48 -12.35
C ARG A 127 23.25 10.36 -12.59
N GLU A 128 23.78 9.28 -13.15
CA GLU A 128 25.23 9.18 -13.38
C GLU A 128 25.66 9.36 -14.85
N SER A 129 24.74 9.72 -15.80
CA SER A 129 25.09 9.93 -17.21
C SER A 129 25.35 11.39 -17.64
N GLU A 130 25.20 12.37 -16.75
CA GLU A 130 25.37 13.79 -17.14
C GLU A 130 26.73 14.41 -16.80
N SER A 131 27.70 13.65 -16.26
CA SER A 131 29.00 14.23 -15.91
C SER A 131 30.16 13.95 -16.90
N SER A 132 29.87 13.38 -18.08
CA SER A 132 30.93 13.16 -19.08
C SER A 132 30.42 13.29 -20.51
N SER A 133 30.03 14.50 -20.91
CA SER A 133 30.17 14.97 -22.32
C SER A 133 29.82 16.45 -22.41
N SER A 134 30.82 17.29 -22.15
CA SER A 134 30.87 18.65 -22.71
C SER A 134 31.45 18.55 -24.12
N SER A 135 30.66 18.81 -25.12
CA SER A 135 30.96 19.64 -26.27
C SER A 135 30.10 19.28 -27.50
N SER A 136 29.58 20.34 -28.05
CA SER A 136 29.21 20.63 -29.44
C SER A 136 27.78 20.40 -29.91
N SER A 137 27.10 21.54 -30.01
CA SER A 137 26.35 22.15 -31.16
C SER A 137 25.02 21.56 -31.59
N SER A 138 24.01 22.42 -31.35
CA SER A 138 22.93 22.88 -32.24
C SER A 138 22.06 21.88 -33.00
N SER A 139 20.78 21.78 -32.64
CA SER A 139 19.64 22.24 -33.46
C SER A 139 18.31 21.86 -32.82
N GLU A 140 17.40 22.82 -32.78
CA GLU A 140 16.03 22.74 -32.31
C GLU A 140 15.22 21.76 -33.15
N SER A 141 14.43 20.90 -32.51
CA SER A 141 13.10 20.58 -33.00
C SER A 141 12.25 20.01 -31.85
N SER A 142 11.20 20.72 -31.54
CA SER A 142 10.13 20.40 -30.61
C SER A 142 9.42 19.09 -30.99
N LYS A 143 9.39 18.12 -30.05
CA LYS A 143 8.42 17.01 -30.07
C LYS A 143 7.77 16.86 -28.70
N PRO A 144 6.48 16.50 -28.64
CA PRO A 144 5.71 16.50 -27.41
C PRO A 144 6.12 15.34 -26.49
N LEU A 145 5.97 15.57 -25.19
CA LEU A 145 6.16 14.61 -24.10
C LEU A 145 5.33 13.34 -24.37
N GLY A 146 6.01 12.29 -24.81
CA GLY A 146 5.43 10.97 -24.98
C GLY A 146 5.47 10.20 -23.69
N GLU A 147 4.37 9.54 -23.42
CA GLU A 147 4.12 8.58 -22.35
C GLU A 147 5.30 7.61 -22.19
N SER A 148 5.98 7.70 -21.06
CA SER A 148 6.96 6.70 -20.64
C SER A 148 6.23 5.48 -20.10
N THR A 149 5.83 4.57 -20.98
CA THR A 149 5.21 3.31 -20.61
C THR A 149 6.25 2.33 -20.09
N CYS A 150 6.04 1.78 -18.90
CA CYS A 150 6.79 0.65 -18.32
C CYS A 150 6.62 -0.67 -19.13
N ASP A 151 6.04 -0.66 -20.30
CA ASP A 151 5.68 -1.86 -21.07
C ASP A 151 6.84 -2.51 -21.84
N SER A 152 8.05 -1.98 -21.77
CA SER A 152 9.23 -2.53 -22.51
C SER A 152 10.05 -3.58 -21.74
N PHE A 153 9.52 -4.16 -20.66
CA PHE A 153 10.24 -5.17 -19.87
C PHE A 153 10.08 -6.63 -20.30
N ASN A 154 9.56 -6.90 -21.50
CA ASN A 154 9.48 -8.26 -22.01
C ASN A 154 10.59 -8.54 -23.01
N ASN A 155 11.44 -9.51 -22.64
CA ASN A 155 12.42 -10.22 -23.46
C ASN A 155 13.65 -9.43 -23.97
N SER A 156 14.72 -9.46 -23.22
CA SER A 156 16.05 -9.61 -23.82
C SER A 156 16.92 -10.57 -23.00
N SER A 157 17.58 -11.40 -23.71
CA SER A 157 18.42 -12.53 -23.40
C SER A 157 19.36 -12.32 -22.20
N TYR A 158 19.34 -13.29 -21.30
CA TYR A 158 20.33 -13.45 -20.23
C TYR A 158 21.66 -13.90 -20.83
N ASN A 159 22.63 -13.00 -20.96
CA ASN A 159 24.06 -13.30 -20.92
C ASN A 159 24.81 -12.03 -20.53
N ASN A 160 25.29 -12.00 -19.33
CA ASN A 160 26.60 -11.56 -18.84
C ASN A 160 26.53 -11.14 -17.38
N GLU A 161 27.23 -11.91 -16.58
CA GLU A 161 27.66 -11.52 -15.23
C GLU A 161 28.52 -10.26 -15.32
N SER A 162 28.28 -9.34 -14.39
CA SER A 162 29.06 -8.15 -14.08
C SER A 162 28.48 -6.81 -14.53
N LYS A 163 27.36 -6.43 -13.89
CA LYS A 163 27.10 -5.08 -13.38
C LYS A 163 25.81 -5.22 -12.56
N MET A 164 25.94 -5.36 -11.25
CA MET A 164 24.77 -5.22 -10.36
C MET A 164 24.14 -3.86 -10.69
N SER A 165 22.98 -3.89 -11.36
CA SER A 165 22.16 -2.70 -11.56
C SER A 165 21.96 -2.06 -10.19
N LYS A 166 22.24 -0.76 -10.07
CA LYS A 166 22.20 -0.06 -8.77
C LYS A 166 20.77 0.09 -8.23
N GLY A 167 19.75 -0.57 -8.72
CA GLY A 167 18.34 -0.56 -8.30
C GLY A 167 17.95 0.56 -7.30
N LEU A 168 16.71 0.76 -7.03
CA LEU A 168 16.22 1.84 -6.17
C LEU A 168 16.91 1.85 -4.79
N LYS A 169 17.34 3.03 -4.32
CA LYS A 169 17.93 3.22 -2.99
C LYS A 169 16.91 3.69 -1.94
N ASN A 170 15.85 4.32 -2.39
CA ASN A 170 14.83 4.97 -1.57
C ASN A 170 13.59 4.10 -1.31
N LEU A 171 13.57 2.83 -1.72
CA LEU A 171 12.50 1.88 -1.47
C LEU A 171 12.93 0.84 -0.44
N ARG A 172 12.02 0.54 0.51
CA ARG A 172 12.09 -0.62 1.41
C ARG A 172 10.76 -1.35 1.41
N ILE A 173 10.78 -2.59 1.86
CA ILE A 173 9.62 -3.48 1.96
C ILE A 173 9.57 -4.05 3.38
N ALA A 174 8.41 -4.03 4.00
CA ALA A 174 8.17 -4.70 5.27
C ALA A 174 7.07 -5.74 5.10
N GLN A 175 7.40 -7.01 5.37
CA GLN A 175 6.44 -8.10 5.27
C GLN A 175 5.75 -8.30 6.63
N VAL A 176 4.83 -7.39 6.96
CA VAL A 176 4.11 -7.34 8.23
C VAL A 176 2.65 -6.94 8.03
N ASN A 177 1.83 -7.20 9.06
CA ASN A 177 0.47 -6.72 9.13
C ASN A 177 0.45 -5.19 9.34
N ALA A 178 -0.23 -4.46 8.47
CA ALA A 178 -0.25 -2.99 8.52
C ALA A 178 -0.78 -2.41 9.86
N PRO A 179 -1.86 -2.91 10.48
CA PRO A 179 -2.27 -2.42 11.79
C PRO A 179 -1.19 -2.53 12.87
N ASP A 180 -0.40 -3.62 12.88
CA ASP A 180 0.69 -3.78 13.85
C ASP A 180 1.82 -2.77 13.57
N PHE A 181 2.11 -2.50 12.30
CA PHE A 181 3.09 -1.50 11.90
C PHE A 181 2.70 -0.10 12.38
N PHE A 182 1.46 0.34 12.12
CA PHE A 182 1.02 1.69 12.50
C PHE A 182 0.91 1.88 14.02
N LYS A 183 0.55 0.85 14.77
CA LYS A 183 0.60 0.90 16.25
C LYS A 183 2.00 1.21 16.78
N ALA A 184 3.04 0.70 16.12
CA ALA A 184 4.44 0.90 16.50
C ALA A 184 5.02 2.23 16.00
N CYS A 185 4.33 2.96 15.12
CA CYS A 185 4.77 4.26 14.65
C CYS A 185 4.70 5.30 15.76
N ASP A 186 5.73 6.12 15.84
CA ASP A 186 5.69 7.35 16.61
C ASP A 186 4.89 8.44 15.87
N SER A 187 4.68 9.58 16.54
CA SER A 187 3.87 10.65 15.99
C SER A 187 4.59 11.41 14.87
N ASN A 188 3.86 11.77 13.82
CA ASN A 188 4.32 12.66 12.76
C ASN A 188 5.59 12.19 12.03
N VAL A 189 5.70 10.88 11.79
CA VAL A 189 6.87 10.28 11.13
C VAL A 189 6.64 9.94 9.65
N ILE A 190 5.38 9.90 9.20
CA ILE A 190 4.97 9.56 7.84
C ILE A 190 4.35 10.77 7.17
N SER A 191 4.74 11.07 5.93
CA SER A 191 4.24 12.21 5.17
C SER A 191 2.95 11.89 4.42
N GLU A 192 2.83 10.68 3.88
CA GLU A 192 1.67 10.26 3.10
C GLU A 192 1.48 8.75 3.19
N ILE A 193 0.23 8.29 3.18
CA ILE A 193 -0.15 6.88 3.22
C ILE A 193 -1.09 6.58 2.05
N TRP A 194 -0.84 5.44 1.38
CA TRP A 194 -1.63 4.97 0.25
C TRP A 194 -2.27 3.62 0.58
N THR A 195 -3.54 3.47 0.21
CA THR A 195 -4.29 2.22 0.31
C THR A 195 -5.09 2.05 -0.98
N PHE A 196 -4.52 1.38 -1.97
CA PHE A 196 -5.13 1.24 -3.28
C PHE A 196 -5.64 -0.16 -3.52
N PHE A 197 -6.93 -0.26 -3.87
CA PHE A 197 -7.63 -1.52 -4.17
C PHE A 197 -7.48 -2.60 -3.09
N PRO A 198 -7.76 -2.26 -1.82
CA PRO A 198 -7.69 -3.23 -0.74
C PRO A 198 -8.72 -4.35 -0.92
N ASP A 199 -8.52 -5.48 -0.23
CA ASP A 199 -9.46 -6.60 -0.22
C ASP A 199 -10.88 -6.13 0.20
N PRO A 200 -11.91 -6.24 -0.65
CA PRO A 200 -13.20 -5.59 -0.43
C PRO A 200 -14.09 -6.31 0.58
N TRP A 201 -13.82 -7.59 0.88
CA TRP A 201 -14.61 -8.39 1.82
C TRP A 201 -16.14 -8.25 1.63
N PRO A 202 -16.71 -8.68 0.48
CA PRO A 202 -18.06 -8.30 0.05
C PRO A 202 -19.20 -8.90 0.89
N LYS A 203 -18.94 -9.86 1.79
CA LYS A 203 -19.96 -10.41 2.69
C LYS A 203 -20.07 -9.54 3.93
N MET A 204 -21.26 -9.11 4.31
CA MET A 204 -21.55 -8.28 5.48
C MET A 204 -20.82 -8.72 6.76
N LYS A 205 -20.85 -10.02 7.10
CA LYS A 205 -20.12 -10.58 8.26
C LYS A 205 -18.59 -10.42 8.17
N HIS A 206 -18.05 -10.07 7.00
CA HIS A 206 -16.62 -9.86 6.75
C HIS A 206 -16.22 -8.38 6.68
N HIS A 207 -17.13 -7.41 6.73
CA HIS A 207 -16.81 -5.98 6.68
C HIS A 207 -15.85 -5.58 7.80
N LYS A 208 -15.91 -6.21 8.98
CA LYS A 208 -14.93 -6.06 10.07
C LYS A 208 -13.48 -6.45 9.68
N ARG A 209 -13.27 -7.06 8.50
CA ARG A 209 -11.95 -7.42 7.94
C ARG A 209 -11.44 -6.40 6.95
N ARG A 210 -12.25 -5.43 6.54
CA ARG A 210 -11.81 -4.32 5.69
C ARG A 210 -10.68 -3.59 6.41
N ILE A 211 -9.65 -3.18 5.66
CA ILE A 211 -8.47 -2.58 6.28
C ILE A 211 -8.76 -1.18 6.83
N VAL A 212 -9.64 -0.41 6.19
CA VAL A 212 -10.08 0.89 6.70
C VAL A 212 -11.05 0.67 7.85
N GLN A 213 -10.58 0.87 9.07
CA GLN A 213 -11.34 0.74 10.33
C GLN A 213 -10.95 1.89 11.27
N ASN A 214 -11.79 2.20 12.24
CA ASN A 214 -11.56 3.29 13.19
C ASN A 214 -10.24 3.16 13.95
N GLU A 215 -9.87 1.94 14.37
CA GLU A 215 -8.64 1.67 15.10
C GLU A 215 -7.41 1.98 14.23
N LEU A 216 -7.41 1.50 12.97
CA LEU A 216 -6.32 1.81 12.04
C LEU A 216 -6.27 3.29 11.71
N ALA A 217 -7.43 3.94 11.52
CA ALA A 217 -7.48 5.38 11.24
C ALA A 217 -6.88 6.21 12.37
N GLN A 218 -7.10 5.81 13.62
CA GLN A 218 -6.48 6.45 14.79
C GLN A 218 -4.96 6.29 14.80
N ASP A 219 -4.46 5.07 14.54
CA ASP A 219 -3.02 4.80 14.49
C ASP A 219 -2.36 5.53 13.30
N ILE A 220 -3.04 5.60 12.16
CA ILE A 220 -2.60 6.35 10.97
C ILE A 220 -2.55 7.85 11.26
N HIS A 221 -3.58 8.44 11.91
CA HIS A 221 -3.56 9.85 12.29
C HIS A 221 -2.36 10.19 13.16
N LYS A 222 -2.09 9.37 14.17
CA LYS A 222 -0.89 9.53 15.02
C LYS A 222 0.39 9.53 14.20
N ALA A 223 0.53 8.59 13.25
CA ALA A 223 1.74 8.40 12.45
C ALA A 223 1.94 9.47 11.37
N LEU A 224 0.85 10.00 10.81
CA LEU A 224 0.88 11.04 9.77
C LEU A 224 1.37 12.37 10.34
N ALA A 225 2.22 13.04 9.57
CA ALA A 225 2.53 14.44 9.81
C ALA A 225 1.26 15.29 9.66
N LYS A 226 1.18 16.39 10.40
CA LYS A 226 0.10 17.35 10.26
C LYS A 226 0.06 17.88 8.82
N GLY A 227 -1.11 17.85 8.18
CA GLY A 227 -1.28 18.15 6.77
C GLY A 227 -0.88 17.02 5.83
N GLY A 228 -0.44 15.87 6.34
CA GLY A 228 -0.18 14.66 5.56
C GLY A 228 -1.47 14.02 5.06
N PHE A 229 -1.37 13.18 4.04
CA PHE A 229 -2.53 12.63 3.35
C PHE A 229 -2.64 11.12 3.51
N TRP A 230 -3.85 10.63 3.67
CA TRP A 230 -4.21 9.24 3.46
C TRP A 230 -5.04 9.13 2.19
N ARG A 231 -4.47 8.53 1.13
CA ARG A 231 -5.15 8.32 -0.16
C ARG A 231 -5.65 6.90 -0.26
N ILE A 232 -6.92 6.76 -0.58
CA ILE A 232 -7.63 5.50 -0.70
C ILE A 232 -8.24 5.43 -2.10
N ALA A 233 -8.11 4.27 -2.77
CA ALA A 233 -8.81 4.04 -4.02
C ALA A 233 -9.44 2.65 -4.01
N THR A 234 -10.63 2.52 -4.59
CA THR A 234 -11.35 1.25 -4.74
C THR A 234 -12.25 1.27 -5.98
N ASP A 235 -12.44 0.09 -6.59
CA ASP A 235 -13.38 -0.15 -7.68
C ASP A 235 -14.70 -0.79 -7.18
N ILE A 236 -14.91 -0.78 -5.86
CA ILE A 236 -16.07 -1.40 -5.21
C ILE A 236 -16.83 -0.32 -4.44
N GLU A 237 -18.00 0.03 -4.96
CA GLU A 237 -18.88 1.07 -4.42
C GLU A 237 -19.23 0.84 -2.94
N ASP A 238 -19.59 -0.38 -2.56
CA ASP A 238 -19.87 -0.78 -1.18
C ASP A 238 -18.66 -0.60 -0.24
N TYR A 239 -17.44 -0.66 -0.80
CA TYR A 239 -16.23 -0.33 -0.03
C TYR A 239 -16.01 1.18 0.08
N ALA A 240 -16.34 1.95 -0.97
CA ALA A 240 -16.29 3.41 -0.93
C ALA A 240 -17.25 3.95 0.13
N LEU A 241 -18.49 3.46 0.16
CA LEU A 241 -19.45 3.78 1.23
C LEU A 241 -18.84 3.50 2.62
N HIS A 242 -18.26 2.32 2.83
CA HIS A 242 -17.63 1.97 4.10
C HIS A 242 -16.50 2.94 4.49
N VAL A 243 -15.69 3.40 3.52
CA VAL A 243 -14.64 4.40 3.78
C VAL A 243 -15.26 5.69 4.30
N HIS A 244 -16.31 6.19 3.65
CA HIS A 244 -17.02 7.40 4.08
C HIS A 244 -17.65 7.24 5.47
N GLU A 245 -18.28 6.10 5.77
CA GLU A 245 -18.85 5.80 7.09
C GLU A 245 -17.80 5.84 8.22
N VAL A 246 -16.60 5.32 7.96
CA VAL A 246 -15.51 5.30 8.95
C VAL A 246 -14.86 6.67 9.09
N MET A 247 -14.73 7.42 7.99
CA MET A 247 -13.80 8.55 7.95
C MET A 247 -14.47 9.92 7.99
N ASP A 248 -15.65 10.11 7.36
CA ASP A 248 -16.21 11.46 7.17
C ASP A 248 -16.65 12.14 8.47
N ASN A 249 -16.98 11.38 9.50
CA ASN A 249 -17.36 11.90 10.82
C ASN A 249 -16.18 12.08 11.79
N ARG A 250 -14.96 11.83 11.35
CA ARG A 250 -13.76 11.98 12.18
C ARG A 250 -13.36 13.44 12.27
N LEU A 251 -12.96 13.88 13.47
CA LEU A 251 -12.51 15.26 13.73
C LEU A 251 -11.01 15.44 13.51
N ASP A 252 -10.27 14.34 13.45
CA ASP A 252 -8.81 14.31 13.26
C ASP A 252 -8.40 14.24 11.78
N PHE A 253 -9.38 14.05 10.89
CA PHE A 253 -9.18 14.06 9.44
C PHE A 253 -10.17 15.00 8.75
N LYS A 254 -9.72 15.59 7.63
CA LYS A 254 -10.55 16.38 6.72
C LYS A 254 -10.59 15.71 5.37
N ASN A 255 -11.78 15.35 4.90
CA ASN A 255 -12.00 14.98 3.50
C ASN A 255 -11.67 16.19 2.61
N ILE A 256 -10.77 16.02 1.65
CA ILE A 256 -10.37 17.07 0.72
C ILE A 256 -10.93 16.89 -0.68
N GLY A 257 -11.83 15.91 -0.85
CA GLY A 257 -12.55 15.69 -2.09
C GLY A 257 -13.44 16.88 -2.45
N HIS A 258 -13.64 17.10 -3.73
CA HIS A 258 -14.48 18.18 -4.27
C HIS A 258 -15.42 17.70 -5.39
N LYS A 259 -15.32 16.41 -5.77
CA LYS A 259 -16.19 15.77 -6.74
C LYS A 259 -17.35 15.12 -6.00
N SER A 260 -18.59 15.50 -6.31
CA SER A 260 -19.77 14.84 -5.75
C SER A 260 -20.01 13.51 -6.44
N VAL A 261 -20.15 12.45 -5.65
CA VAL A 261 -20.46 11.09 -6.10
C VAL A 261 -21.65 10.58 -5.30
N SER A 262 -22.65 10.05 -6.00
CA SER A 262 -23.85 9.49 -5.37
C SER A 262 -23.61 8.00 -5.08
N LEU A 263 -23.71 7.59 -3.82
CA LEU A 263 -23.55 6.20 -3.37
C LEU A 263 -24.82 5.71 -2.67
N PRO A 264 -25.14 4.39 -2.76
CA PRO A 264 -26.15 3.81 -1.89
C PRO A 264 -25.75 4.00 -0.42
N ILE A 265 -26.72 4.30 0.45
CA ILE A 265 -26.46 4.49 1.88
C ILE A 265 -26.65 3.19 2.71
N GLU A 266 -26.92 2.08 2.05
CA GLU A 266 -27.00 0.76 2.64
C GLU A 266 -26.05 -0.22 1.94
N HIS A 267 -25.40 -1.05 2.74
CA HIS A 267 -24.49 -2.05 2.21
C HIS A 267 -25.21 -3.17 1.46
N VAL A 268 -24.73 -3.47 0.26
CA VAL A 268 -25.26 -4.56 -0.57
C VAL A 268 -24.31 -5.75 -0.49
N GLY A 269 -24.83 -6.87 -0.02
CA GLY A 269 -24.06 -8.12 0.04
C GLY A 269 -23.71 -8.64 -1.37
N LYS A 270 -22.73 -9.55 -1.44
CA LYS A 270 -22.32 -10.19 -2.69
C LYS A 270 -23.53 -10.81 -3.43
N GLY A 271 -23.73 -10.40 -4.66
CA GLY A 271 -24.77 -10.94 -5.56
C GLY A 271 -25.98 -10.03 -5.76
N ASN A 272 -26.05 -8.88 -5.08
CA ASN A 272 -27.19 -7.98 -5.13
C ASN A 272 -26.86 -6.64 -5.80
N ALA A 273 -25.90 -6.60 -6.74
CA ALA A 273 -25.53 -5.37 -7.44
C ALA A 273 -26.74 -4.71 -8.15
N ASP A 274 -27.67 -5.51 -8.70
CA ASP A 274 -28.90 -5.01 -9.33
C ASP A 274 -29.90 -4.41 -8.33
N GLU A 275 -29.70 -4.61 -7.04
CA GLU A 275 -30.51 -4.02 -5.96
C GLU A 275 -29.95 -2.68 -5.50
N ALA A 276 -28.65 -2.40 -5.72
CA ALA A 276 -28.02 -1.17 -5.29
C ALA A 276 -28.72 0.07 -5.88
N ASP A 277 -29.06 0.04 -7.16
CA ASP A 277 -29.76 1.15 -7.85
C ASP A 277 -31.17 1.46 -7.27
N LYS A 278 -31.71 0.57 -6.47
CA LYS A 278 -33.04 0.73 -5.83
C LYS A 278 -32.95 1.28 -4.43
N LEU A 279 -31.76 1.34 -3.85
CA LEU A 279 -31.55 1.84 -2.50
C LEU A 279 -31.59 3.37 -2.46
N PRO A 280 -31.90 3.97 -1.29
CA PRO A 280 -31.68 5.38 -1.09
C PRO A 280 -30.19 5.72 -1.28
N HIS A 281 -29.91 6.86 -1.93
CA HIS A 281 -28.57 7.36 -2.19
C HIS A 281 -28.32 8.65 -1.44
N ALA A 282 -27.06 8.92 -1.15
CA ALA A 282 -26.57 10.21 -0.67
C ALA A 282 -25.32 10.62 -1.45
N ASP A 283 -25.07 11.95 -1.47
CA ASP A 283 -23.89 12.51 -2.11
C ASP A 283 -22.71 12.54 -1.14
N PHE A 284 -21.56 12.05 -1.60
CA PHE A 284 -20.30 12.05 -0.90
C PHE A 284 -19.26 12.84 -1.69
N CYS A 285 -18.24 13.38 -1.00
CA CYS A 285 -17.15 14.10 -1.64
C CYS A 285 -15.96 13.17 -1.89
N GLU A 286 -15.59 13.00 -3.15
CA GLU A 286 -14.42 12.23 -3.57
C GLU A 286 -13.39 13.14 -4.25
N SER A 287 -12.15 12.66 -4.34
CA SER A 287 -11.05 13.32 -5.01
C SER A 287 -11.00 12.96 -6.49
N GLU A 288 -10.29 13.73 -7.29
CA GLU A 288 -9.86 13.28 -8.60
C GLU A 288 -8.84 12.13 -8.47
N ARG A 289 -8.69 11.36 -9.53
CA ARG A 289 -7.69 10.30 -9.58
C ARG A 289 -6.32 10.84 -9.21
N PHE A 290 -5.64 10.20 -8.27
CA PHE A 290 -4.29 10.59 -7.88
C PHE A 290 -3.31 10.41 -9.06
N GLU A 291 -2.73 11.49 -9.55
CA GLU A 291 -1.85 11.50 -10.72
C GLU A 291 -0.58 10.65 -10.51
N GLY A 292 -0.09 10.56 -9.26
CA GLY A 292 1.06 9.73 -8.90
C GLY A 292 0.79 8.22 -8.94
N ARG A 293 -0.47 7.78 -9.10
CA ARG A 293 -0.83 6.36 -9.18
C ARG A 293 -0.72 5.86 -10.62
N VAL A 294 0.09 4.84 -10.86
CA VAL A 294 0.14 4.15 -12.15
C VAL A 294 -1.10 3.29 -12.36
N LEU A 295 -1.44 3.00 -13.61
CA LEU A 295 -2.52 2.08 -13.93
C LEU A 295 -2.11 0.64 -13.59
N THR A 296 -2.49 0.19 -12.39
CA THR A 296 -2.19 -1.17 -11.93
C THR A 296 -3.09 -2.21 -12.59
N ASN A 297 -2.70 -3.49 -12.51
CA ASN A 297 -3.53 -4.59 -12.98
C ASN A 297 -4.91 -4.64 -12.31
N PHE A 298 -5.03 -4.21 -11.05
CA PHE A 298 -6.32 -4.16 -10.34
C PHE A 298 -7.20 -3.05 -10.87
N GLU A 299 -6.69 -1.84 -11.03
CA GLU A 299 -7.41 -0.71 -11.58
C GLU A 299 -7.89 -1.00 -13.00
N ARG A 300 -7.00 -1.55 -13.86
CA ARG A 300 -7.35 -1.93 -15.24
C ARG A 300 -8.51 -2.93 -15.29
N LYS A 301 -8.50 -3.98 -14.45
CA LYS A 301 -9.60 -4.94 -14.37
C LYS A 301 -10.90 -4.31 -13.87
N GLY A 302 -10.83 -3.33 -12.99
CA GLY A 302 -11.99 -2.53 -12.59
C GLY A 302 -12.59 -1.80 -13.77
N LEU A 303 -11.76 -1.07 -14.52
CA LEU A 303 -12.17 -0.30 -15.70
C LEU A 303 -12.68 -1.21 -16.83
N GLU A 304 -12.01 -2.32 -17.12
CA GLU A 304 -12.47 -3.33 -18.10
C GLU A 304 -13.83 -3.93 -17.73
N ALA A 305 -14.15 -4.03 -16.46
CA ALA A 305 -15.45 -4.43 -15.94
C ALA A 305 -16.46 -3.27 -15.84
N CYS A 306 -16.15 -2.11 -16.41
CA CYS A 306 -16.96 -0.88 -16.37
C CYS A 306 -17.29 -0.40 -14.95
N ARG A 307 -16.43 -0.73 -13.95
CA ARG A 307 -16.61 -0.23 -12.58
C ARG A 307 -16.07 1.19 -12.44
N VAL A 308 -16.77 1.99 -11.65
CA VAL A 308 -16.29 3.32 -11.24
C VAL A 308 -15.11 3.15 -10.28
N ILE A 309 -14.09 3.96 -10.44
CA ILE A 309 -13.00 4.04 -9.49
C ILE A 309 -13.28 5.21 -8.55
N HIS A 310 -13.36 4.91 -7.27
CA HIS A 310 -13.56 5.85 -6.18
C HIS A 310 -12.20 6.25 -5.61
N ASP A 311 -11.84 7.50 -5.73
CA ASP A 311 -10.63 8.10 -5.18
C ASP A 311 -11.00 9.00 -3.99
N ILE A 312 -10.56 8.65 -2.79
CA ILE A 312 -10.94 9.34 -1.56
C ILE A 312 -9.67 9.75 -0.82
N THR A 313 -9.54 11.03 -0.50
CA THR A 313 -8.34 11.55 0.16
C THR A 313 -8.69 12.29 1.43
N TYR A 314 -8.06 11.90 2.52
CA TYR A 314 -8.16 12.56 3.82
C TYR A 314 -6.85 13.21 4.22
N MET A 315 -6.93 14.43 4.74
CA MET A 315 -5.80 15.17 5.28
C MET A 315 -5.84 15.13 6.81
N SER A 316 -4.72 14.78 7.45
CA SER A 316 -4.54 14.83 8.90
C SER A 316 -4.49 16.29 9.39
N ILE A 317 -5.27 16.65 10.42
CA ILE A 317 -5.40 18.01 10.99
C ILE A 317 -4.83 18.14 12.39
#